data_d587d925bc93c3de08d8f44cff09e4e1
#
_entry.id   d587d925bc93c3de08d8f44cff09e4e1
#
_cell.length_a   1.000
_cell.length_b   1.000
_cell.length_c   1.000
_cell.angle_alpha   90.00
_cell.angle_beta   90.00
_cell.angle_gamma   90.00
#
_symmetry.space_group_name_H-M   'P 1'
#
loop_
_entity.id
_entity.type
_entity.pdbx_description
1 polymer ?
#
loop_
_entity_poly.entity_id
_entity_poly.type
_entity_poly.pdbx_seq_one_letter_code
_entity_poly.pdbx_strand_id
1 'polypeptide(L)' 'MAEAIHPDTLKALVLEAMPDAKVHVSCYSGDDHFEMEVVSASFAGKTRIAQHKMVYAALGDNMRAAIHALALKTRVK' A
#
# COMPACT_ATOMS: atom_id res chain seq x y z
N MET A 1 -21.78 -6.80 0.17
CA MET A 1 -21.54 -5.37 -0.08
C MET A 1 -20.09 -5.05 0.29
N ALA A 2 -19.32 -4.53 -0.64
CA ALA A 2 -17.95 -4.18 -0.35
C ALA A 2 -17.91 -2.93 0.52
N GLU A 3 -17.17 -2.97 1.60
CA GLU A 3 -16.97 -1.81 2.46
C GLU A 3 -15.86 -0.96 1.90
N ALA A 4 -16.07 0.35 1.87
CA ALA A 4 -15.01 1.28 1.51
C ALA A 4 -13.93 1.25 2.58
N ILE A 5 -12.67 1.22 2.17
CA ILE A 5 -11.55 1.31 3.09
C ILE A 5 -10.98 2.72 3.06
N HIS A 6 -10.73 3.29 4.23
CA HIS A 6 -10.20 4.64 4.32
C HIS A 6 -8.71 4.64 3.99
N PRO A 7 -8.20 5.67 3.26
CA PRO A 7 -6.76 5.77 2.98
C PRO A 7 -5.87 5.68 4.22
N ASP A 8 -6.30 6.24 5.34
CA ASP A 8 -5.53 6.16 6.58
C ASP A 8 -5.40 4.72 7.10
N THR A 9 -6.40 3.89 6.84
CA THR A 9 -6.33 2.47 7.20
C THR A 9 -5.26 1.75 6.39
N LEU A 10 -5.19 2.05 5.09
CA LEU A 10 -4.15 1.48 4.23
C LEU A 10 -2.76 1.89 4.71
N LYS A 11 -2.60 3.18 5.02
CA LYS A 11 -1.34 3.70 5.55
C LYS A 11 -0.95 3.00 6.84
N ALA A 12 -1.90 2.82 7.75
CA ALA A 12 -1.64 2.17 9.04
C ALA A 12 -1.20 0.71 8.85
N LEU A 13 -1.82 -0.02 7.92
CA LEU A 13 -1.44 -1.40 7.64
C LEU A 13 -0.01 -1.50 7.14
N VAL A 14 0.39 -0.60 6.24
CA VAL A 14 1.76 -0.58 5.71
C VAL A 14 2.75 -0.21 6.81
N LEU A 15 2.43 0.78 7.64
CA LEU A 15 3.30 1.21 8.74
C LEU A 15 3.45 0.13 9.80
N GLU A 16 2.43 -0.68 10.02
CA GLU A 16 2.53 -1.82 10.93
C GLU A 16 3.56 -2.84 10.47
N ALA A 17 3.60 -3.08 9.16
CA ALA A 17 4.57 -4.02 8.57
C ALA A 17 5.95 -3.40 8.39
N MET A 18 6.01 -2.10 8.12
CA MET A 18 7.26 -1.36 7.84
C MET A 18 7.24 -0.05 8.62
N PRO A 19 7.60 -0.07 9.93
CA PRO A 19 7.49 1.13 10.78
C PRO A 19 8.33 2.32 10.34
N ASP A 20 9.41 2.08 9.60
CA ASP A 20 10.27 3.16 9.10
C ASP A 20 9.73 3.84 7.83
N ALA A 21 8.69 3.27 7.24
CA ALA A 21 8.21 3.70 5.93
C ALA A 21 7.59 5.10 5.97
N LYS A 22 7.76 5.82 4.86
CA LYS A 22 6.96 7.00 4.56
C LYS A 22 5.90 6.55 3.57
N VAL A 23 4.64 6.74 3.92
CA VAL A 23 3.51 6.26 3.12
C VAL A 23 2.62 7.44 2.75
N HIS A 24 2.35 7.58 1.46
CA HIS A 24 1.41 8.56 0.95
C HIS A 24 0.32 7.82 0.19
N VAL A 25 -0.93 8.04 0.57
CA VAL A 25 -2.08 7.38 -0.04
C VAL A 25 -3.10 8.40 -0.44
N SER A 26 -3.64 8.27 -1.64
CA SER A 26 -4.77 9.08 -2.07
C SER A 26 -5.76 8.20 -2.84
N CYS A 27 -7.03 8.61 -2.82
CA CYS A 27 -8.08 7.96 -3.58
C CYS A 27 -8.38 8.84 -4.79
N TYR A 28 -8.16 8.32 -6.00
CA TYR A 28 -8.30 9.13 -7.21
C TYR A 28 -9.61 8.91 -7.95
N SER A 29 -10.33 7.84 -7.62
CA SER A 29 -11.61 7.55 -8.28
C SER A 29 -12.46 6.65 -7.38
N GLY A 30 -13.67 7.09 -7.06
CA GLY A 30 -14.58 6.33 -6.21
C GLY A 30 -13.98 6.09 -4.82
N ASP A 31 -14.35 4.97 -4.21
CA ASP A 31 -13.90 4.60 -2.86
C ASP A 31 -12.90 3.44 -2.87
N ASP A 32 -12.53 2.94 -4.04
CA ASP A 32 -11.77 1.71 -4.17
C ASP A 32 -10.59 1.78 -5.15
N HIS A 33 -10.33 2.95 -5.73
CA HIS A 33 -9.19 3.18 -6.63
C HIS A 33 -8.17 4.08 -5.93
N PHE A 34 -7.02 3.51 -5.57
CA PHE A 34 -6.03 4.20 -4.75
C PHE A 34 -4.71 4.39 -5.49
N GLU A 35 -4.01 5.45 -5.11
CA GLU A 35 -2.64 5.70 -5.49
C GLU A 35 -1.82 5.73 -4.21
N MET A 36 -0.73 4.95 -4.15
CA MET A 36 0.09 4.84 -2.96
C MET A 36 1.56 4.92 -3.32
N GLU A 37 2.32 5.69 -2.53
CA GLU A 37 3.77 5.70 -2.59
C GLU A 37 4.31 5.25 -1.24
N VAL A 38 5.23 4.28 -1.26
CA VAL A 38 5.87 3.76 -0.05
C VAL A 38 7.39 3.87 -0.21
N VAL A 39 8.02 4.53 0.73
CA VAL A 39 9.47 4.69 0.79
C VAL A 39 9.95 4.02 2.07
N SER A 40 10.82 3.03 1.96
CA SER A 40 11.28 2.26 3.12
C SER A 40 12.69 1.73 2.92
N ALA A 41 13.47 1.74 4.00
CA ALA A 41 14.77 1.09 4.02
C ALA A 41 14.66 -0.43 3.84
N SER A 42 13.50 -1.00 4.16
CA SER A 42 13.25 -2.43 3.98
C SER A 42 13.28 -2.88 2.52
N PHE A 43 13.17 -1.94 1.60
CA PHE A 43 13.21 -2.24 0.16
C PHE A 43 14.62 -2.36 -0.41
N ALA A 44 15.64 -2.05 0.39
CA ALA A 44 17.03 -2.09 -0.09
C ALA A 44 17.40 -3.50 -0.57
N GLY A 45 18.00 -3.56 -1.75
CA GLY A 45 18.42 -4.84 -2.35
C GLY A 45 17.29 -5.67 -2.93
N LYS A 46 16.07 -5.16 -2.95
CA LYS A 46 14.90 -5.89 -3.46
C LYS A 46 14.47 -5.36 -4.82
N THR A 47 14.03 -6.26 -5.70
CA THR A 47 13.46 -5.89 -6.99
C THR A 47 12.14 -5.14 -6.80
N ARG A 48 11.70 -4.43 -7.84
CA ARG A 48 10.41 -3.75 -7.78
C ARG A 48 9.27 -4.73 -7.48
N ILE A 49 9.30 -5.91 -8.10
CA ILE A 49 8.27 -6.93 -7.86
C ILE A 49 8.28 -7.37 -6.39
N ALA A 50 9.46 -7.61 -5.82
CA ALA A 50 9.58 -8.00 -4.42
C ALA A 50 9.09 -6.89 -3.49
N GLN A 51 9.41 -5.63 -3.79
CA GLN A 51 8.94 -4.48 -3.03
C GLN A 51 7.41 -4.40 -3.03
N HIS A 52 6.81 -4.55 -4.21
CA HIS A 52 5.36 -4.52 -4.36
C HIS A 52 4.69 -5.66 -3.59
N LYS A 53 5.28 -6.85 -3.61
CA LYS A 53 4.75 -8.00 -2.85
C LYS A 53 4.76 -7.73 -1.36
N MET A 54 5.76 -7.03 -0.85
CA MET A 54 5.82 -6.65 0.56
C MET A 54 4.65 -5.75 0.95
N VAL A 55 4.32 -4.79 0.09
CA VAL A 55 3.19 -3.89 0.33
C VAL A 55 1.87 -4.66 0.24
N TYR A 56 1.71 -5.50 -0.76
CA TYR A 56 0.49 -6.30 -0.90
C TYR A 56 0.28 -7.22 0.31
N ALA A 57 1.35 -7.82 0.81
CA ALA A 57 1.27 -8.65 2.01
C ALA A 57 0.82 -7.84 3.23
N ALA A 58 1.31 -6.59 3.35
CA ALA A 58 0.90 -5.70 4.43
C ALA A 58 -0.59 -5.35 4.35
N LEU A 59 -1.10 -5.17 3.15
CA LEU A 59 -2.52 -4.85 2.92
C LEU A 59 -3.43 -6.05 3.09
N GLY A 60 -2.90 -7.26 2.91
CA GLY A 60 -3.63 -8.50 3.13
C GLY A 60 -4.85 -8.64 2.23
N ASP A 61 -5.94 -9.14 2.79
CA ASP A 61 -7.16 -9.41 2.06
C ASP A 61 -7.87 -8.15 1.55
N ASN A 62 -7.45 -6.97 2.01
CA ASN A 62 -8.03 -5.70 1.53
C ASN A 62 -7.83 -5.52 0.03
N MET A 63 -6.74 -6.06 -0.53
CA MET A 63 -6.50 -6.02 -1.98
C MET A 63 -7.59 -6.72 -2.75
N ARG A 64 -8.24 -7.71 -2.15
CA ARG A 64 -9.29 -8.49 -2.78
C ARG A 64 -10.68 -7.94 -2.50
N ALA A 65 -10.91 -7.50 -1.26
CA ALA A 65 -12.24 -7.16 -0.79
C ALA A 65 -12.60 -5.69 -0.93
N ALA A 66 -11.66 -4.79 -0.66
CA ALA A 66 -11.95 -3.36 -0.54
C ALA A 66 -11.21 -2.48 -1.55
N ILE A 67 -10.11 -2.97 -2.10
CA ILE A 67 -9.28 -2.21 -3.04
C ILE A 67 -9.49 -2.78 -4.44
N HIS A 68 -10.15 -2.01 -5.31
CA HIS A 68 -10.39 -2.43 -6.69
C HIS A 68 -9.15 -2.23 -7.56
N ALA A 69 -8.49 -1.10 -7.40
CA ALA A 69 -7.27 -0.79 -8.15
C ALA A 69 -6.29 -0.04 -7.26
N LEU A 70 -5.02 -0.38 -7.38
CA LEU A 70 -3.96 0.27 -6.62
C LEU A 70 -2.80 0.60 -7.56
N ALA A 71 -2.55 1.90 -7.74
CA ALA A 71 -1.35 2.37 -8.44
C ALA A 71 -0.26 2.52 -7.38
N LEU A 72 0.70 1.59 -7.37
CA LEU A 72 1.71 1.49 -6.34
C LEU A 72 3.08 1.93 -6.85
N LYS A 73 3.73 2.81 -6.10
CA LYS A 73 5.13 3.20 -6.30
C LYS A 73 5.90 2.88 -5.04
N THR A 74 7.06 2.26 -5.20
CA THR A 74 7.94 1.94 -4.08
C THR A 74 9.34 2.46 -4.34
N ARG A 75 10.00 2.92 -3.29
CA ARG A 75 11.38 3.40 -3.36
C ARG A 75 12.14 3.03 -2.10
N VAL A 76 13.45 2.87 -2.23
CA VAL A 76 14.35 2.70 -1.09
C VAL A 76 14.52 4.07 -0.41
N LYS A 77 14.46 4.02 0.90
CA LYS A 77 14.67 5.21 1.72
C LYS A 77 16.13 5.68 1.70
#